data_f4bb40541fc323f9099bc7596c8ec8cf
#
_entry.id   f4bb40541fc323f9099bc7596c8ec8cf
#
_cell.length_a   1.000
_cell.length_b   1.000
_cell.length_c   1.000
_cell.angle_alpha   90.00
_cell.angle_beta   90.00
_cell.angle_gamma   90.00
#
_symmetry.space_group_name_H-M   'P 1'
#
loop_
_entity.id
_entity.type
_entity.pdbx_description
1 polymer ?
#
loop_
_entity_poly.entity_id
_entity_poly.type
_entity_poly.pdbx_seq_one_letter_code
_entity_poly.pdbx_strand_id
1 'polypeptide(L)'
;MRKPHLLAICVGALTLPLAACSEPKETATVAQTYGPSPNLPPPEHSWIPTVDIATVKRWPNGATPTAANGMTVSAFALDLEHPRTVYTLPNGDVLVAESNAPPKQGSGMSIKGFIYKQAQNWAGAGVPSANRITLLRDADGDGVAELRSTFISGLNSPFGMVLVGDELYVANTDAIMKFPYREGDTKIGGPGVKLADLPAGTRNHHWTKDLTASPDGTKLYATVGSNSNVGENGMDAEKDRAAVLEVDRASGQWRVFASGLRNPNGPAWNPHTGELWVAVNERDEIGNDLVPDYMTSVKDGAFYGWPYSYFGEHVDTRVEPPRPDLVQKAMAPDYALGAHTACLGLTFNTGKLFPAEMEGGAFIGQHGSWNRKPPSGYKVIFVPFKDGKPSGPPQDVLTGFLNDKGQAQGRPVGVRLDKQGALLVADDVGNTIWRVTPAARSASR
;
A
#
# COMPACT_ATOMS: atom_id res chain seq x y z
N MET A 1 -49.93 -20.91 65.86
CA MET A 1 -48.82 -21.62 65.21
C MET A 1 -49.09 -21.56 63.71
N ARG A 2 -48.41 -20.64 62.96
CA ARG A 2 -48.52 -20.52 61.52
C ARG A 2 -47.19 -20.98 60.94
N LYS A 3 -47.21 -21.99 60.05
CA LYS A 3 -46.02 -22.49 59.28
C LYS A 3 -45.72 -21.54 58.13
N PRO A 4 -44.45 -21.25 57.82
CA PRO A 4 -44.08 -20.50 56.62
C PRO A 4 -43.99 -21.45 55.42
N HIS A 5 -44.56 -21.02 54.30
CA HIS A 5 -44.40 -21.65 52.98
C HIS A 5 -43.07 -21.20 52.35
N LEU A 6 -42.18 -22.15 52.05
CA LEU A 6 -41.00 -21.93 51.25
C LEU A 6 -41.40 -21.89 49.78
N LEU A 7 -41.13 -20.73 49.15
CA LEU A 7 -41.28 -20.56 47.71
C LEU A 7 -39.94 -20.95 47.05
N ALA A 8 -39.93 -22.06 46.33
CA ALA A 8 -38.79 -22.48 45.54
C ALA A 8 -38.78 -21.69 44.20
N ILE A 9 -37.77 -20.83 44.00
CA ILE A 9 -37.51 -20.15 42.74
C ILE A 9 -36.68 -21.10 41.86
N CYS A 10 -37.30 -21.67 40.84
CA CYS A 10 -36.57 -22.38 39.78
C CYS A 10 -35.86 -21.36 38.88
N VAL A 11 -34.57 -21.24 39.00
CA VAL A 11 -33.73 -20.53 38.04
C VAL A 11 -33.57 -21.41 36.81
N GLY A 12 -34.35 -21.18 35.78
CA GLY A 12 -34.15 -21.82 34.47
C GLY A 12 -32.89 -21.23 33.80
N ALA A 13 -31.82 -22.05 33.75
CA ALA A 13 -30.64 -21.69 32.95
C ALA A 13 -31.01 -21.75 31.47
N LEU A 14 -31.17 -20.57 30.83
CA LEU A 14 -31.26 -20.43 29.37
C LEU A 14 -29.88 -20.74 28.83
N THR A 15 -29.61 -21.97 28.39
CA THR A 15 -28.46 -22.29 27.53
C THR A 15 -28.75 -21.79 26.13
N LEU A 16 -28.27 -20.58 25.83
CA LEU A 16 -28.13 -20.13 24.45
C LEU A 16 -27.11 -21.06 23.75
N PRO A 17 -27.47 -21.68 22.63
CA PRO A 17 -26.46 -22.38 21.84
C PRO A 17 -25.45 -21.34 21.38
N LEU A 18 -24.18 -21.48 21.81
CA LEU A 18 -23.05 -20.85 21.15
C LEU A 18 -23.08 -21.36 19.73
N ALA A 19 -23.58 -20.52 18.79
CA ALA A 19 -23.35 -20.76 17.38
C ALA A 19 -21.83 -20.84 17.21
N ALA A 20 -21.33 -22.03 16.90
CA ALA A 20 -19.96 -22.23 16.53
C ALA A 20 -19.70 -21.30 15.35
N CYS A 21 -18.90 -20.25 15.57
CA CYS A 21 -18.35 -19.46 14.49
C CYS A 21 -17.57 -20.45 13.64
N SER A 22 -18.13 -20.88 12.51
CA SER A 22 -17.39 -21.66 11.52
C SER A 22 -16.24 -20.79 11.08
N GLU A 23 -15.01 -21.27 11.21
CA GLU A 23 -13.86 -20.59 10.61
C GLU A 23 -14.15 -20.38 9.12
N PRO A 24 -13.78 -19.22 8.55
CA PRO A 24 -13.97 -18.98 7.13
C PRO A 24 -13.25 -20.09 6.35
N LYS A 25 -13.98 -20.78 5.51
CA LYS A 25 -13.45 -21.83 4.66
C LYS A 25 -12.59 -21.18 3.60
N GLU A 26 -11.34 -21.58 3.45
CA GLU A 26 -10.58 -21.22 2.25
C GLU A 26 -11.31 -21.76 1.02
N THR A 27 -11.70 -20.88 0.12
CA THR A 27 -12.39 -21.22 -1.11
C THR A 27 -11.42 -21.33 -2.30
N ALA A 28 -10.22 -20.73 -2.17
CA ALA A 28 -9.13 -20.82 -3.13
C ALA A 28 -7.79 -20.85 -2.41
N THR A 29 -6.78 -21.52 -2.97
CA THR A 29 -5.41 -21.40 -2.49
C THR A 29 -4.89 -20.01 -2.82
N VAL A 30 -3.97 -19.47 -2.00
CA VAL A 30 -3.35 -18.17 -2.27
C VAL A 30 -2.79 -18.10 -3.69
N ALA A 31 -2.17 -19.18 -4.18
CA ALA A 31 -1.63 -19.25 -5.55
C ALA A 31 -2.71 -19.06 -6.64
N GLN A 32 -3.94 -19.49 -6.41
CA GLN A 32 -5.04 -19.35 -7.38
C GLN A 32 -5.59 -17.92 -7.49
N THR A 33 -5.27 -17.07 -6.54
CA THR A 33 -5.69 -15.65 -6.52
C THR A 33 -4.65 -14.71 -7.14
N TYR A 34 -3.58 -15.24 -7.74
CA TYR A 34 -2.55 -14.50 -8.46
C TYR A 34 -2.66 -14.71 -9.98
N GLY A 35 -2.14 -13.75 -10.73
CA GLY A 35 -1.96 -13.88 -12.18
C GLY A 35 -2.97 -13.10 -13.02
N PRO A 36 -2.88 -13.22 -14.36
CA PRO A 36 -3.75 -12.48 -15.28
C PRO A 36 -5.19 -13.02 -15.31
N SER A 37 -5.41 -14.23 -14.83
CA SER A 37 -6.73 -14.88 -14.80
C SER A 37 -6.91 -15.59 -13.45
N PRO A 38 -7.10 -14.84 -12.36
CA PRO A 38 -7.26 -15.44 -11.05
C PRO A 38 -8.55 -16.23 -10.94
N ASN A 39 -8.57 -17.26 -10.09
CA ASN A 39 -9.81 -17.89 -9.70
C ASN A 39 -10.55 -16.99 -8.70
N LEU A 40 -11.69 -16.45 -9.13
CA LEU A 40 -12.55 -15.60 -8.30
C LEU A 40 -13.67 -16.48 -7.71
N PRO A 41 -13.63 -16.79 -6.41
CA PRO A 41 -14.72 -17.52 -5.77
C PRO A 41 -15.99 -16.66 -5.72
N PRO A 42 -17.17 -17.27 -5.51
CA PRO A 42 -18.39 -16.52 -5.30
C PRO A 42 -18.28 -15.62 -4.05
N PRO A 43 -18.91 -14.41 -4.05
CA PRO A 43 -18.90 -13.54 -2.90
C PRO A 43 -19.56 -14.18 -1.68
N GLU A 44 -18.95 -14.05 -0.53
CA GLU A 44 -19.49 -14.47 0.76
C GLU A 44 -20.08 -13.26 1.49
N HIS A 45 -21.36 -13.37 1.89
CA HIS A 45 -22.02 -12.36 2.70
C HIS A 45 -22.02 -12.78 4.17
N SER A 46 -21.05 -12.28 4.93
CA SER A 46 -21.02 -12.47 6.39
C SER A 46 -21.51 -11.22 7.11
N TRP A 47 -22.36 -11.41 8.11
CA TRP A 47 -22.79 -10.33 9.02
C TRP A 47 -21.64 -9.86 9.93
N ILE A 48 -20.63 -10.71 10.13
CA ILE A 48 -19.44 -10.41 10.92
C ILE A 48 -18.25 -10.58 9.97
N PRO A 49 -17.56 -9.49 9.60
CA PRO A 49 -16.37 -9.60 8.75
C PRO A 49 -15.27 -10.36 9.47
N THR A 50 -14.48 -11.13 8.71
CA THR A 50 -13.25 -11.71 9.22
C THR A 50 -12.31 -10.60 9.68
N VAL A 51 -11.82 -10.69 10.92
CA VAL A 51 -10.80 -9.78 11.46
C VAL A 51 -9.68 -10.65 12.01
N ASP A 52 -8.50 -10.55 11.41
CA ASP A 52 -7.29 -11.24 11.85
C ASP A 52 -6.09 -10.28 11.73
N ILE A 53 -5.85 -9.53 12.81
CA ILE A 53 -4.84 -8.48 12.84
C ILE A 53 -3.57 -9.02 13.46
N ALA A 54 -2.50 -9.12 12.66
CA ALA A 54 -1.17 -9.44 13.19
C ALA A 54 -0.71 -8.31 14.14
N THR A 55 -0.58 -8.66 15.42
CA THR A 55 -0.11 -7.72 16.45
C THR A 55 1.36 -7.40 16.22
N VAL A 56 1.75 -6.14 16.44
CA VAL A 56 3.13 -5.69 16.25
C VAL A 56 4.06 -6.23 17.32
N LYS A 57 5.18 -6.81 16.87
CA LYS A 57 6.27 -7.26 17.73
C LYS A 57 7.61 -6.59 17.41
N ARG A 58 7.74 -5.99 16.23
CA ARG A 58 8.97 -5.42 15.65
C ARG A 58 10.13 -6.41 15.60
N TRP A 59 11.13 -6.09 14.79
CA TRP A 59 12.32 -6.91 14.63
C TRP A 59 13.12 -6.99 15.94
N PRO A 60 13.55 -8.18 16.37
CA PRO A 60 14.59 -8.30 17.40
C PRO A 60 15.91 -7.66 16.92
N ASN A 61 16.76 -7.21 17.84
CA ASN A 61 18.06 -6.64 17.48
C ASN A 61 18.85 -7.56 16.55
N GLY A 62 19.29 -7.01 15.41
CA GLY A 62 20.08 -7.72 14.41
C GLY A 62 19.28 -8.69 13.54
N ALA A 63 17.96 -8.85 13.75
CA ALA A 63 17.13 -9.67 12.88
C ALA A 63 16.78 -8.91 11.59
N THR A 64 16.67 -9.66 10.49
CA THR A 64 16.32 -9.16 9.16
C THR A 64 15.18 -9.99 8.57
N PRO A 65 14.45 -9.49 7.58
CA PRO A 65 13.63 -10.33 6.73
C PRO A 65 14.44 -11.44 6.08
N THR A 66 13.79 -12.47 5.62
CA THR A 66 14.42 -13.56 4.88
C THR A 66 14.44 -13.21 3.39
N ALA A 67 15.62 -13.05 2.82
CA ALA A 67 15.79 -12.86 1.39
C ALA A 67 15.61 -14.18 0.62
N ALA A 68 15.11 -14.09 -0.61
CA ALA A 68 15.05 -15.23 -1.52
C ALA A 68 16.44 -15.81 -1.83
N ASN A 69 16.46 -17.07 -2.27
CA ASN A 69 17.70 -17.73 -2.68
C ASN A 69 18.42 -16.92 -3.76
N GLY A 70 19.74 -16.73 -3.60
CA GLY A 70 20.54 -15.90 -4.50
C GLY A 70 20.45 -14.40 -4.24
N MET A 71 19.77 -13.99 -3.15
CA MET A 71 19.70 -12.60 -2.70
C MET A 71 20.20 -12.46 -1.26
N THR A 72 20.56 -11.24 -0.89
CA THR A 72 20.91 -10.84 0.47
C THR A 72 20.09 -9.62 0.87
N VAL A 73 19.87 -9.45 2.16
CA VAL A 73 19.21 -8.29 2.73
C VAL A 73 20.02 -7.72 3.88
N SER A 74 20.14 -6.39 3.92
CA SER A 74 20.74 -5.64 5.01
C SER A 74 19.85 -4.45 5.38
N ALA A 75 20.04 -3.87 6.58
CA ALA A 75 19.42 -2.62 6.92
C ALA A 75 20.20 -1.47 6.25
N PHE A 76 19.54 -0.69 5.39
CA PHE A 76 20.06 0.55 4.83
C PHE A 76 20.01 1.69 5.85
N ALA A 77 18.89 1.77 6.61
CA ALA A 77 18.72 2.70 7.72
C ALA A 77 17.75 2.12 8.76
N LEU A 78 18.09 2.28 10.03
CA LEU A 78 17.29 1.85 11.19
C LEU A 78 16.68 3.05 11.91
N ASP A 79 15.78 2.80 12.86
CA ASP A 79 15.23 3.79 13.79
C ASP A 79 14.58 5.01 13.12
N LEU A 80 13.91 4.79 12.01
CA LEU A 80 13.03 5.77 11.36
C LEU A 80 11.68 5.85 12.09
N GLU A 81 10.87 6.86 11.77
CA GLU A 81 9.53 7.00 12.35
C GLU A 81 8.46 6.68 11.31
N HIS A 82 8.07 5.40 11.21
CA HIS A 82 7.02 4.94 10.31
C HIS A 82 7.29 5.29 8.83
N PRO A 83 8.42 4.81 8.24
CA PRO A 83 8.79 5.11 6.86
C PRO A 83 7.78 4.50 5.89
N ARG A 84 7.27 5.29 4.94
CA ARG A 84 6.20 4.86 4.02
C ARG A 84 6.69 4.68 2.59
N THR A 85 7.26 5.71 2.00
CA THR A 85 7.78 5.68 0.64
C THR A 85 9.22 6.10 0.59
N VAL A 86 9.90 5.66 -0.45
CA VAL A 86 11.32 5.92 -0.73
C VAL A 86 11.43 6.55 -2.11
N TYR A 87 12.29 7.54 -2.26
CA TYR A 87 12.64 8.14 -3.53
C TYR A 87 14.14 8.31 -3.64
N THR A 88 14.75 7.78 -4.70
CA THR A 88 16.19 7.90 -4.93
C THR A 88 16.48 9.11 -5.81
N LEU A 89 17.26 10.04 -5.31
CA LEU A 89 17.73 11.22 -6.03
C LEU A 89 18.83 10.86 -7.04
N PRO A 90 19.07 11.66 -8.10
CA PRO A 90 20.06 11.37 -9.12
C PRO A 90 21.49 11.22 -8.59
N ASN A 91 21.85 11.93 -7.50
CA ASN A 91 23.13 11.79 -6.84
C ASN A 91 23.29 10.50 -6.00
N GLY A 92 22.19 9.79 -5.75
CA GLY A 92 22.17 8.56 -4.96
C GLY A 92 21.61 8.73 -3.54
N ASP A 93 21.38 9.95 -3.09
CA ASP A 93 20.69 10.19 -1.83
C ASP A 93 19.28 9.60 -1.87
N VAL A 94 18.81 9.12 -0.73
CA VAL A 94 17.50 8.50 -0.59
C VAL A 94 16.61 9.37 0.29
N LEU A 95 15.50 9.80 -0.26
CA LEU A 95 14.46 10.50 0.49
C LEU A 95 13.44 9.48 1.03
N VAL A 96 13.05 9.63 2.28
CA VAL A 96 12.07 8.77 2.96
C VAL A 96 10.93 9.64 3.51
N ALA A 97 9.70 9.35 3.11
CA ALA A 97 8.53 9.94 3.75
C ALA A 97 8.25 9.21 5.06
N GLU A 98 8.45 9.89 6.18
CA GLU A 98 8.09 9.42 7.50
C GLU A 98 6.73 10.02 7.88
N SER A 99 5.68 9.21 7.77
CA SER A 99 4.30 9.70 7.89
C SER A 99 3.31 8.63 8.32
N ASN A 100 2.18 9.07 8.82
CA ASN A 100 1.02 8.25 9.12
C ASN A 100 -0.27 9.01 8.81
N ALA A 101 -1.41 8.34 8.96
CA ALA A 101 -2.73 8.96 8.74
C ALA A 101 -2.89 10.26 9.53
N PRO A 102 -3.45 11.31 8.92
CA PRO A 102 -3.74 12.54 9.64
C PRO A 102 -4.77 12.28 10.75
N PRO A 103 -4.77 13.08 11.83
CA PRO A 103 -5.76 12.96 12.90
C PRO A 103 -7.19 13.08 12.33
N LYS A 104 -8.06 12.13 12.68
CA LYS A 104 -9.48 12.19 12.27
C LYS A 104 -10.20 13.27 13.06
N GLN A 105 -10.75 14.26 12.38
CA GLN A 105 -11.59 15.27 13.00
C GLN A 105 -13.00 14.69 13.26
N GLY A 106 -13.49 14.85 14.49
CA GLY A 106 -14.92 14.66 14.79
C GLY A 106 -15.44 13.22 14.89
N SER A 107 -14.61 12.22 15.06
CA SER A 107 -15.09 10.87 15.41
C SER A 107 -15.57 10.87 16.87
N GLY A 108 -16.84 11.13 17.08
CA GLY A 108 -17.49 10.85 18.37
C GLY A 108 -17.16 9.41 18.79
N MET A 109 -16.98 9.16 20.10
CA MET A 109 -16.67 7.84 20.65
C MET A 109 -17.85 6.88 20.44
N SER A 110 -17.99 6.35 19.22
CA SER A 110 -18.84 5.19 18.99
C SER A 110 -18.08 3.91 19.41
N ILE A 111 -18.78 2.90 19.89
CA ILE A 111 -18.20 1.58 20.23
C ILE A 111 -17.44 1.03 19.04
N LYS A 112 -17.97 1.13 17.83
CA LYS A 112 -17.32 0.73 16.57
C LYS A 112 -16.02 1.51 16.33
N GLY A 113 -16.02 2.83 16.59
CA GLY A 113 -14.84 3.68 16.47
C GLY A 113 -13.73 3.34 17.48
N PHE A 114 -14.12 2.96 18.70
CA PHE A 114 -13.19 2.51 19.73
C PHE A 114 -12.51 1.17 19.34
N ILE A 115 -13.30 0.18 18.88
CA ILE A 115 -12.79 -1.11 18.42
C ILE A 115 -11.83 -0.91 17.23
N TYR A 116 -12.21 -0.06 16.27
CA TYR A 116 -11.37 0.23 15.12
C TYR A 116 -10.05 0.91 15.51
N LYS A 117 -10.08 1.84 16.47
CA LYS A 117 -8.87 2.49 17.00
C LYS A 117 -7.95 1.48 17.71
N GLN A 118 -8.51 0.55 18.48
CA GLN A 118 -7.71 -0.50 19.11
C GLN A 118 -7.09 -1.43 18.05
N ALA A 119 -7.84 -1.79 17.04
CA ALA A 119 -7.34 -2.57 15.91
C ALA A 119 -6.15 -1.89 15.21
N GLN A 120 -6.25 -0.58 14.95
CA GLN A 120 -5.16 0.22 14.40
C GLN A 120 -3.93 0.26 15.31
N ASN A 121 -4.12 0.41 16.61
CA ASN A 121 -3.01 0.37 17.58
C ASN A 121 -2.30 -0.99 17.57
N TRP A 122 -3.06 -2.09 17.53
CA TRP A 122 -2.49 -3.44 17.45
C TRP A 122 -1.73 -3.68 16.14
N ALA A 123 -2.21 -3.10 15.04
CA ALA A 123 -1.56 -3.16 13.74
C ALA A 123 -0.32 -2.25 13.61
N GLY A 124 0.00 -1.44 14.64
CA GLY A 124 1.11 -0.48 14.59
C GLY A 124 0.80 0.83 13.87
N ALA A 125 -0.43 1.01 13.38
CA ALA A 125 -0.86 2.22 12.68
C ALA A 125 -1.34 3.35 13.61
N GLY A 126 -1.26 3.17 14.93
CA GLY A 126 -1.71 4.14 15.94
C GLY A 126 -0.67 5.22 16.32
N VAL A 127 0.48 5.25 15.64
CA VAL A 127 1.53 6.25 15.92
C VAL A 127 1.21 7.59 15.23
N PRO A 128 1.59 8.73 15.84
CA PRO A 128 1.45 10.04 15.18
C PRO A 128 2.28 10.09 13.88
N SER A 129 1.84 10.92 12.93
CA SER A 129 2.62 11.19 11.72
C SER A 129 3.82 12.08 12.06
N ALA A 130 5.03 11.70 11.65
CA ALA A 130 6.22 12.50 11.80
C ALA A 130 6.21 13.74 10.87
N ASN A 131 5.39 13.70 9.82
CA ASN A 131 5.15 14.83 8.91
C ASN A 131 6.43 15.42 8.31
N ARG A 132 7.37 14.56 7.93
CA ARG A 132 8.66 14.97 7.38
C ARG A 132 9.13 14.07 6.24
N ILE A 133 10.06 14.61 5.47
CA ILE A 133 10.93 13.85 4.57
C ILE A 133 12.31 13.80 5.20
N THR A 134 12.87 12.61 5.34
CA THR A 134 14.23 12.37 5.81
C THR A 134 15.13 12.04 4.63
N LEU A 135 16.31 12.65 4.58
CA LEU A 135 17.36 12.32 3.63
C LEU A 135 18.33 11.34 4.29
N LEU A 136 18.64 10.29 3.56
CA LEU A 136 19.64 9.28 3.88
C LEU A 136 20.71 9.29 2.79
N ARG A 137 21.99 9.25 3.19
CA ARG A 137 23.13 9.16 2.27
C ARG A 137 24.06 8.06 2.72
N ASP A 138 24.30 7.13 1.83
CA ASP A 138 25.39 6.15 1.89
C ASP A 138 26.62 6.83 1.30
N ALA A 139 27.54 7.27 2.16
CA ALA A 139 28.65 8.15 1.78
C ALA A 139 29.87 7.36 1.27
N ASP A 140 30.04 6.13 1.70
CA ASP A 140 31.17 5.26 1.32
C ASP A 140 30.80 4.13 0.36
N GLY A 141 29.49 3.95 0.08
CA GLY A 141 28.98 3.01 -0.90
C GLY A 141 28.84 1.57 -0.39
N ASP A 142 28.85 1.37 0.93
CA ASP A 142 28.77 0.03 1.55
C ASP A 142 27.33 -0.51 1.64
N GLY A 143 26.34 0.32 1.37
CA GLY A 143 24.91 -0.02 1.41
C GLY A 143 24.25 0.24 2.75
N VAL A 144 24.87 1.06 3.60
CA VAL A 144 24.32 1.61 4.84
C VAL A 144 24.35 3.14 4.76
N ALA A 145 23.36 3.82 5.29
CA ALA A 145 23.34 5.28 5.29
C ALA A 145 23.95 5.83 6.56
N GLU A 146 25.16 6.46 6.45
CA GLU A 146 25.85 7.11 7.57
C GLU A 146 25.26 8.49 7.88
N LEU A 147 24.84 9.22 6.82
CA LEU A 147 24.25 10.53 7.00
C LEU A 147 22.72 10.44 7.00
N ARG A 148 22.13 10.99 8.04
CA ARG A 148 20.69 11.13 8.18
C ARG A 148 20.34 12.56 8.58
N SER A 149 19.43 13.18 7.83
CA SER A 149 18.98 14.54 8.13
C SER A 149 17.49 14.73 7.87
N THR A 150 16.82 15.59 8.63
CA THR A 150 15.48 16.06 8.31
C THR A 150 15.55 16.97 7.09
N PHE A 151 15.17 16.46 5.92
CA PHE A 151 15.25 17.18 4.66
C PHE A 151 14.16 18.25 4.51
N ILE A 152 12.90 17.88 4.81
CA ILE A 152 11.74 18.77 4.86
C ILE A 152 10.90 18.40 6.08
N SER A 153 10.41 19.39 6.82
CA SER A 153 9.50 19.21 7.96
C SER A 153 8.24 20.05 7.82
N GLY A 154 7.26 19.82 8.72
CA GLY A 154 6.02 20.59 8.74
C GLY A 154 5.08 20.28 7.57
N LEU A 155 5.18 19.09 7.00
CA LEU A 155 4.29 18.57 5.97
C LEU A 155 2.98 18.04 6.58
N ASN A 156 2.02 17.67 5.74
CA ASN A 156 0.76 17.09 6.16
C ASN A 156 0.65 15.64 5.65
N SER A 157 1.08 14.68 6.47
CA SER A 157 1.09 13.25 6.11
C SER A 157 1.64 13.02 4.69
N PRO A 158 2.91 13.37 4.41
CA PRO A 158 3.50 13.23 3.07
C PRO A 158 3.62 11.76 2.67
N PHE A 159 3.54 11.49 1.36
CA PHE A 159 3.70 10.13 0.84
C PHE A 159 4.53 10.11 -0.44
N GLY A 160 3.97 10.45 -1.60
CA GLY A 160 4.68 10.42 -2.87
C GLY A 160 5.65 11.57 -3.06
N MET A 161 6.75 11.30 -3.75
CA MET A 161 7.79 12.28 -4.07
C MET A 161 8.29 12.09 -5.49
N VAL A 162 8.57 13.19 -6.18
CA VAL A 162 9.25 13.15 -7.49
C VAL A 162 10.04 14.43 -7.73
N LEU A 163 11.26 14.29 -8.25
CA LEU A 163 12.11 15.38 -8.69
C LEU A 163 11.96 15.59 -10.19
N VAL A 164 11.73 16.84 -10.64
CA VAL A 164 11.73 17.23 -12.04
C VAL A 164 12.61 18.47 -12.20
N GLY A 165 13.74 18.32 -12.85
CA GLY A 165 14.76 19.38 -12.91
C GLY A 165 15.28 19.72 -11.51
N ASP A 166 15.13 20.97 -11.12
CA ASP A 166 15.49 21.54 -9.82
C ASP A 166 14.27 21.74 -8.88
N GLU A 167 13.15 21.11 -9.17
CA GLU A 167 11.93 21.19 -8.38
C GLU A 167 11.56 19.82 -7.82
N LEU A 168 11.56 19.70 -6.47
CA LEU A 168 11.06 18.51 -5.78
C LEU A 168 9.57 18.69 -5.46
N TYR A 169 8.76 17.76 -5.92
CA TYR A 169 7.33 17.68 -5.63
C TYR A 169 7.07 16.63 -4.55
N VAL A 170 6.27 17.01 -3.56
CA VAL A 170 5.86 16.14 -2.45
C VAL A 170 4.34 16.15 -2.38
N ALA A 171 3.73 14.97 -2.48
CA ALA A 171 2.31 14.83 -2.26
C ALA A 171 2.03 14.67 -0.75
N ASN A 172 1.45 15.69 -0.15
CA ASN A 172 0.77 15.63 1.12
C ASN A 172 -0.58 14.94 0.96
N THR A 173 -1.25 14.60 2.07
CA THR A 173 -2.57 13.98 2.04
C THR A 173 -3.65 14.83 1.34
N ASP A 174 -3.44 16.12 1.22
CA ASP A 174 -4.40 17.15 0.76
C ASP A 174 -3.89 18.06 -0.37
N ALA A 175 -2.61 18.00 -0.70
CA ALA A 175 -2.04 18.90 -1.71
C ALA A 175 -0.72 18.37 -2.28
N ILE A 176 -0.37 18.81 -3.49
CA ILE A 176 1.00 18.69 -4.01
C ILE A 176 1.75 19.98 -3.65
N MET A 177 2.85 19.82 -2.94
CA MET A 177 3.77 20.89 -2.57
C MET A 177 5.00 20.84 -3.46
N LYS A 178 5.53 22.00 -3.81
CA LYS A 178 6.75 22.19 -4.62
C LYS A 178 7.82 22.86 -3.80
N PHE A 179 9.04 22.35 -3.89
CA PHE A 179 10.23 22.86 -3.18
C PHE A 179 11.38 23.03 -4.17
N PRO A 180 12.19 24.10 -4.06
CA PRO A 180 13.44 24.19 -4.81
C PRO A 180 14.41 23.12 -4.31
N TYR A 181 15.08 22.45 -5.23
CA TYR A 181 16.07 21.42 -4.95
C TYR A 181 17.42 21.80 -5.55
N ARG A 182 18.48 21.61 -4.79
CA ARG A 182 19.85 21.67 -5.28
C ARG A 182 20.56 20.35 -4.95
N GLU A 183 21.25 19.79 -5.91
CA GLU A 183 22.01 18.57 -5.71
C GLU A 183 23.05 18.72 -4.58
N GLY A 184 23.08 17.74 -3.69
CA GLY A 184 23.95 17.72 -2.52
C GLY A 184 23.41 18.39 -1.26
N ASP A 185 22.33 19.15 -1.35
CA ASP A 185 21.66 19.73 -0.18
C ASP A 185 21.18 18.61 0.75
N THR A 186 21.43 18.78 2.05
CA THR A 186 20.96 17.86 3.10
C THR A 186 19.73 18.37 3.83
N LYS A 187 19.25 19.55 3.46
CA LYS A 187 18.06 20.21 4.01
C LYS A 187 17.52 21.24 3.03
N ILE A 188 16.23 21.22 2.79
CA ILE A 188 15.53 22.30 2.09
C ILE A 188 15.12 23.38 3.09
N GLY A 189 15.51 24.60 2.83
CA GLY A 189 15.14 25.77 3.62
C GLY A 189 13.84 26.41 3.12
N GLY A 190 12.98 26.82 4.04
CA GLY A 190 11.79 27.58 3.72
C GLY A 190 10.53 26.73 3.45
N PRO A 191 9.36 27.38 3.41
CA PRO A 191 8.10 26.73 3.13
C PRO A 191 8.01 26.36 1.66
N GLY A 192 7.43 25.19 1.36
CA GLY A 192 7.08 24.83 -0.02
C GLY A 192 5.95 25.72 -0.58
N VAL A 193 5.86 25.74 -1.87
CA VAL A 193 4.75 26.38 -2.58
C VAL A 193 3.73 25.31 -2.95
N LYS A 194 2.45 25.53 -2.62
CA LYS A 194 1.37 24.64 -3.03
C LYS A 194 1.18 24.76 -4.54
N LEU A 195 1.30 23.63 -5.26
CA LEU A 195 1.02 23.54 -6.68
C LEU A 195 -0.46 23.29 -6.94
N ALA A 196 -1.04 22.29 -6.24
CA ALA A 196 -2.41 21.86 -6.46
C ALA A 196 -3.03 21.31 -5.17
N ASP A 197 -4.34 21.53 -4.98
CA ASP A 197 -5.10 20.80 -3.96
C ASP A 197 -5.43 19.39 -4.47
N LEU A 198 -5.42 18.40 -3.55
CA LEU A 198 -5.81 17.03 -3.83
C LEU A 198 -7.07 16.65 -3.02
N PRO A 199 -7.93 15.75 -3.54
CA PRO A 199 -9.10 15.30 -2.82
C PRO A 199 -8.75 14.69 -1.46
N ALA A 200 -9.17 15.33 -0.38
CA ALA A 200 -8.93 14.93 1.01
C ALA A 200 -10.23 14.92 1.82
N GLY A 201 -10.65 16.08 2.34
CA GLY A 201 -11.85 16.23 3.16
C GLY A 201 -11.65 15.68 4.58
N THR A 202 -12.71 15.75 5.38
CA THR A 202 -12.68 15.37 6.81
C THR A 202 -12.59 13.87 7.04
N ARG A 203 -13.05 13.05 6.10
CA ARG A 203 -13.11 11.60 6.22
C ARG A 203 -11.81 10.94 5.75
N ASN A 204 -11.32 11.28 4.57
CA ASN A 204 -10.05 10.89 3.94
C ASN A 204 -9.55 9.47 4.31
N HIS A 205 -10.37 8.45 4.05
CA HIS A 205 -10.13 7.07 4.52
C HIS A 205 -8.81 6.52 4.00
N HIS A 206 -8.62 6.51 2.67
CA HIS A 206 -7.32 6.25 2.05
C HIS A 206 -6.60 7.60 1.86
N TRP A 207 -5.79 7.93 2.84
CA TRP A 207 -5.15 9.25 2.97
C TRP A 207 -3.91 9.41 2.12
N THR A 208 -3.27 8.31 1.73
CA THR A 208 -2.04 8.32 0.93
C THR A 208 -2.28 8.92 -0.45
N LYS A 209 -1.31 9.70 -0.92
CA LYS A 209 -1.24 10.25 -2.27
C LYS A 209 0.14 9.97 -2.81
N ASP A 210 0.25 8.99 -3.71
CA ASP A 210 1.52 8.69 -4.34
C ASP A 210 1.69 9.52 -5.62
N LEU A 211 2.95 9.69 -6.08
CA LEU A 211 3.27 10.67 -7.11
C LEU A 211 4.36 10.18 -8.05
N THR A 212 4.16 10.39 -9.35
CA THR A 212 5.21 10.26 -10.37
C THR A 212 5.08 11.37 -11.41
N ALA A 213 6.14 11.63 -12.16
CA ALA A 213 6.11 12.59 -13.29
C ALA A 213 5.99 11.85 -14.62
N SER A 214 5.43 12.53 -15.63
CA SER A 214 5.53 12.06 -17.01
C SER A 214 6.99 12.00 -17.47
N PRO A 215 7.35 11.13 -18.44
CA PRO A 215 8.73 11.02 -18.91
C PRO A 215 9.31 12.34 -19.45
N ASP A 216 8.48 13.21 -20.00
CA ASP A 216 8.86 14.56 -20.48
C ASP A 216 8.88 15.61 -19.36
N GLY A 217 8.45 15.27 -18.15
CA GLY A 217 8.40 16.15 -17.00
C GLY A 217 7.34 17.25 -17.06
N THR A 218 6.41 17.22 -18.02
CA THR A 218 5.38 18.27 -18.14
C THR A 218 4.18 18.04 -17.25
N LYS A 219 3.92 16.79 -16.85
CA LYS A 219 2.79 16.38 -16.03
C LYS A 219 3.25 15.64 -14.77
N LEU A 220 2.40 15.68 -13.74
CA LEU A 220 2.49 14.81 -12.59
C LEU A 220 1.27 13.90 -12.55
N TYR A 221 1.45 12.67 -12.09
CA TYR A 221 0.36 11.71 -11.89
C TYR A 221 0.26 11.40 -10.40
N ALA A 222 -0.90 11.76 -9.81
CA ALA A 222 -1.17 11.56 -8.39
C ALA A 222 -2.22 10.47 -8.19
N THR A 223 -1.93 9.48 -7.35
CA THR A 223 -2.92 8.48 -6.98
C THR A 223 -3.79 8.97 -5.82
N VAL A 224 -5.08 8.71 -5.89
CA VAL A 224 -6.05 9.12 -4.87
C VAL A 224 -6.97 7.94 -4.54
N GLY A 225 -6.81 7.37 -3.37
CA GLY A 225 -7.66 6.28 -2.91
C GLY A 225 -9.08 6.71 -2.54
N SER A 226 -10.00 5.77 -2.51
CA SER A 226 -11.41 5.99 -2.13
C SER A 226 -11.57 6.50 -0.69
N ASN A 227 -12.75 7.02 -0.39
CA ASN A 227 -13.10 7.49 0.94
C ASN A 227 -13.86 6.46 1.78
N SER A 228 -14.06 5.28 1.22
CA SER A 228 -14.85 4.20 1.79
C SER A 228 -14.40 2.84 1.27
N ASN A 229 -14.99 1.77 1.76
CA ASN A 229 -14.76 0.41 1.25
C ASN A 229 -15.50 0.21 -0.09
N VAL A 230 -16.78 0.57 -0.16
CA VAL A 230 -17.66 0.30 -1.30
C VAL A 230 -18.64 1.45 -1.62
N GLY A 231 -18.30 2.68 -1.26
CA GLY A 231 -19.20 3.83 -1.47
C GLY A 231 -20.25 4.00 -0.35
N GLU A 232 -20.12 3.33 0.78
CA GLU A 232 -21.06 3.34 1.91
C GLU A 232 -21.25 4.72 2.55
N ASN A 233 -20.43 5.69 2.20
CA ASN A 233 -20.56 7.07 2.65
C ASN A 233 -21.26 7.98 1.62
N GLY A 234 -21.81 7.39 0.56
CA GLY A 234 -22.41 8.09 -0.58
C GLY A 234 -21.37 8.49 -1.64
N MET A 235 -21.80 8.52 -2.90
CA MET A 235 -20.93 8.77 -4.03
C MET A 235 -20.41 10.22 -4.10
N ASP A 236 -21.09 11.17 -3.48
CA ASP A 236 -20.59 12.56 -3.35
C ASP A 236 -19.28 12.61 -2.53
N ALA A 237 -19.14 11.72 -1.54
CA ALA A 237 -17.92 11.60 -0.76
C ALA A 237 -16.75 10.98 -1.56
N GLU A 238 -17.05 10.34 -2.68
CA GLU A 238 -16.07 9.70 -3.58
C GLU A 238 -15.72 10.56 -4.80
N LYS A 239 -16.25 11.77 -4.88
CA LYS A 239 -15.96 12.66 -6.01
C LYS A 239 -14.45 12.86 -6.18
N ASP A 240 -13.95 12.61 -7.40
CA ASP A 240 -12.55 12.71 -7.81
C ASP A 240 -11.60 11.80 -7.01
N ARG A 241 -12.12 10.74 -6.42
CA ARG A 241 -11.38 9.72 -5.66
C ARG A 241 -11.43 8.35 -6.36
N ALA A 242 -10.75 7.35 -5.78
CA ALA A 242 -10.53 6.05 -6.42
C ALA A 242 -9.99 6.22 -7.84
N ALA A 243 -8.94 7.03 -7.99
CA ALA A 243 -8.53 7.59 -9.26
C ALA A 243 -7.01 7.82 -9.34
N VAL A 244 -6.53 7.96 -10.57
CA VAL A 244 -5.26 8.63 -10.89
C VAL A 244 -5.60 10.00 -11.47
N LEU A 245 -5.02 11.05 -10.92
CA LEU A 245 -5.14 12.43 -11.42
C LEU A 245 -3.92 12.78 -12.25
N GLU A 246 -4.14 13.40 -13.41
CA GLU A 246 -3.11 14.04 -14.22
C GLU A 246 -3.09 15.53 -13.89
N VAL A 247 -1.96 16.03 -13.43
CA VAL A 247 -1.75 17.40 -12.98
C VAL A 247 -0.80 18.11 -13.92
N ASP A 248 -1.18 19.24 -14.47
CA ASP A 248 -0.30 20.09 -15.24
C ASP A 248 0.73 20.77 -14.33
N ARG A 249 2.01 20.47 -14.53
CA ARG A 249 3.08 20.93 -13.65
C ARG A 249 3.27 22.46 -13.64
N ALA A 250 2.93 23.13 -14.72
CA ALA A 250 3.08 24.58 -14.82
C ALA A 250 1.96 25.33 -14.10
N SER A 251 0.72 24.89 -14.27
CA SER A 251 -0.48 25.58 -13.76
C SER A 251 -1.04 24.97 -12.46
N GLY A 252 -0.74 23.71 -12.14
CA GLY A 252 -1.35 22.97 -11.05
C GLY A 252 -2.79 22.52 -11.33
N GLN A 253 -3.34 22.80 -12.51
CA GLN A 253 -4.65 22.28 -12.88
C GLN A 253 -4.59 20.77 -13.10
N TRP A 254 -5.63 20.08 -12.70
CA TRP A 254 -5.70 18.62 -12.85
C TRP A 254 -7.04 18.14 -13.40
N ARG A 255 -7.02 16.94 -13.93
CA ARG A 255 -8.19 16.16 -14.35
C ARG A 255 -8.09 14.74 -13.85
N VAL A 256 -9.21 14.03 -13.79
CA VAL A 256 -9.21 12.58 -13.58
C VAL A 256 -8.65 11.94 -14.86
N PHE A 257 -7.51 11.25 -14.73
CA PHE A 257 -6.89 10.48 -15.80
C PHE A 257 -7.54 9.12 -15.97
N ALA A 258 -7.73 8.41 -14.84
CA ALA A 258 -8.45 7.14 -14.80
C ALA A 258 -9.18 7.00 -13.47
N SER A 259 -10.29 6.25 -13.44
CA SER A 259 -11.16 6.09 -12.28
C SER A 259 -11.54 4.64 -12.00
N GLY A 260 -12.20 4.39 -10.88
CA GLY A 260 -12.60 3.05 -10.47
C GLY A 260 -11.45 2.18 -9.92
N LEU A 261 -10.34 2.80 -9.53
CA LEU A 261 -9.17 2.21 -8.89
C LEU A 261 -9.29 2.44 -7.38
N ARG A 262 -9.81 1.49 -6.61
CA ARG A 262 -10.21 1.71 -5.21
C ARG A 262 -9.15 2.43 -4.38
N ASN A 263 -7.93 1.90 -4.31
CA ASN A 263 -6.82 2.54 -3.60
C ASN A 263 -5.50 2.30 -4.35
N PRO A 264 -5.23 3.09 -5.41
CA PRO A 264 -4.02 2.95 -6.22
C PRO A 264 -2.81 3.52 -5.47
N ASN A 265 -1.65 2.83 -5.59
CA ASN A 265 -0.36 3.21 -5.03
C ASN A 265 0.77 2.78 -5.98
N GLY A 266 1.98 3.27 -5.77
CA GLY A 266 3.17 2.88 -6.50
C GLY A 266 3.10 3.21 -8.01
N PRO A 267 2.74 4.46 -8.42
CA PRO A 267 2.70 4.81 -9.82
C PRO A 267 4.11 4.73 -10.43
N ALA A 268 4.27 3.89 -11.45
CA ALA A 268 5.55 3.67 -12.10
C ALA A 268 5.38 3.46 -13.61
N TRP A 269 6.33 3.95 -14.39
CA TRP A 269 6.36 3.80 -15.83
C TRP A 269 6.99 2.45 -16.20
N ASN A 270 6.27 1.65 -17.00
CA ASN A 270 6.81 0.43 -17.57
C ASN A 270 7.97 0.79 -18.52
N PRO A 271 9.19 0.31 -18.27
CA PRO A 271 10.37 0.72 -19.04
C PRO A 271 10.35 0.22 -20.49
N HIS A 272 9.52 -0.77 -20.80
CA HIS A 272 9.42 -1.35 -22.13
C HIS A 272 8.32 -0.70 -22.98
N THR A 273 7.13 -0.44 -22.39
CA THR A 273 5.97 0.09 -23.12
C THR A 273 5.75 1.57 -22.92
N GLY A 274 6.34 2.20 -21.89
CA GLY A 274 6.08 3.59 -21.52
C GLY A 274 4.68 3.83 -20.94
N GLU A 275 3.95 2.78 -20.57
CA GLU A 275 2.65 2.88 -19.91
C GLU A 275 2.79 3.12 -18.42
N LEU A 276 1.90 3.93 -17.85
CA LEU A 276 1.79 4.11 -16.41
C LEU A 276 1.15 2.87 -15.78
N TRP A 277 1.74 2.36 -14.71
CA TRP A 277 1.22 1.24 -13.91
C TRP A 277 1.01 1.65 -12.46
N VAL A 278 0.06 0.99 -11.79
CA VAL A 278 -0.21 1.13 -10.35
C VAL A 278 -0.49 -0.24 -9.74
N ALA A 279 -0.23 -0.36 -8.44
CA ALA A 279 -0.78 -1.42 -7.60
C ALA A 279 -2.04 -0.90 -6.89
N VAL A 280 -3.09 -1.71 -6.80
CA VAL A 280 -4.38 -1.31 -6.24
C VAL A 280 -4.79 -2.25 -5.12
N ASN A 281 -5.09 -1.67 -3.97
CA ASN A 281 -5.76 -2.39 -2.88
C ASN A 281 -7.26 -2.41 -3.14
N GLU A 282 -7.80 -3.60 -3.26
CA GLU A 282 -9.22 -3.81 -3.54
C GLU A 282 -10.09 -3.81 -2.29
N ARG A 283 -11.39 -3.97 -2.53
CA ARG A 283 -12.40 -3.91 -1.51
C ARG A 283 -12.39 -5.13 -0.59
N ASP A 284 -12.86 -4.92 0.63
CA ASP A 284 -12.97 -5.90 1.69
C ASP A 284 -14.41 -6.42 1.88
N GLU A 285 -14.60 -7.43 2.73
CA GLU A 285 -15.88 -7.88 3.28
C GLU A 285 -16.81 -8.64 2.32
N ILE A 286 -16.26 -9.34 1.31
CA ILE A 286 -17.01 -10.31 0.47
C ILE A 286 -16.35 -11.66 0.38
N GLY A 287 -15.57 -12.02 1.36
CA GLY A 287 -14.93 -13.34 1.49
C GLY A 287 -13.48 -13.26 1.84
N ASN A 288 -12.98 -14.39 2.32
CA ASN A 288 -11.59 -14.53 2.73
C ASN A 288 -10.61 -14.46 1.54
N ASP A 289 -11.05 -14.91 0.36
CA ASP A 289 -10.25 -15.01 -0.87
C ASP A 289 -10.72 -14.08 -1.99
N LEU A 290 -11.56 -13.07 -1.64
CA LEU A 290 -12.12 -12.11 -2.58
C LEU A 290 -12.17 -10.70 -1.94
N VAL A 291 -11.72 -9.63 -2.59
CA VAL A 291 -11.25 -9.47 -3.97
C VAL A 291 -9.72 -9.50 -3.96
N PRO A 292 -9.07 -10.07 -4.98
CA PRO A 292 -7.63 -9.95 -5.08
C PRO A 292 -7.23 -8.49 -5.34
N ASP A 293 -6.21 -8.04 -4.63
CA ASP A 293 -5.46 -6.85 -5.02
C ASP A 293 -4.85 -7.08 -6.39
N TYR A 294 -4.50 -6.03 -7.10
CA TYR A 294 -3.97 -6.17 -8.46
C TYR A 294 -2.94 -5.09 -8.81
N MET A 295 -2.21 -5.32 -9.88
CA MET A 295 -1.49 -4.28 -10.62
C MET A 295 -2.02 -4.18 -12.03
N THR A 296 -2.02 -2.98 -12.59
CA THR A 296 -2.55 -2.73 -13.92
C THR A 296 -1.91 -1.53 -14.59
N SER A 297 -1.85 -1.58 -15.93
CA SER A 297 -1.58 -0.41 -16.76
C SER A 297 -2.75 0.53 -16.70
N VAL A 298 -2.48 1.84 -16.54
CA VAL A 298 -3.52 2.87 -16.38
C VAL A 298 -3.71 3.59 -17.72
N LYS A 299 -4.93 3.52 -18.26
CA LYS A 299 -5.27 4.13 -19.55
C LYS A 299 -6.05 5.44 -19.34
N ASP A 300 -5.80 6.42 -20.17
CA ASP A 300 -6.53 7.69 -20.16
C ASP A 300 -8.02 7.48 -20.40
N GLY A 301 -8.85 8.07 -19.56
CA GLY A 301 -10.31 7.95 -19.60
C GLY A 301 -10.87 6.58 -19.18
N ALA A 302 -10.03 5.62 -18.76
CA ALA A 302 -10.48 4.30 -18.38
C ALA A 302 -11.19 4.26 -17.02
N PHE A 303 -12.08 3.28 -16.86
CA PHE A 303 -12.77 2.94 -15.61
C PHE A 303 -12.47 1.50 -15.23
N TYR A 304 -12.04 1.26 -13.97
CA TYR A 304 -11.60 -0.05 -13.48
C TYR A 304 -12.58 -0.73 -12.51
N GLY A 305 -13.82 -0.27 -12.48
CA GLY A 305 -14.97 -0.95 -11.87
C GLY A 305 -15.40 -0.41 -10.51
N TRP A 306 -14.49 -0.09 -9.59
CA TRP A 306 -14.88 0.35 -8.25
C TRP A 306 -15.78 1.60 -8.28
N PRO A 307 -16.88 1.70 -7.50
CA PRO A 307 -17.35 0.70 -6.54
C PRO A 307 -18.33 -0.34 -7.11
N TYR A 308 -18.76 -0.21 -8.36
CA TYR A 308 -19.89 -0.95 -8.95
C TYR A 308 -19.55 -2.37 -9.38
N SER A 309 -18.28 -2.62 -9.66
CA SER A 309 -17.75 -3.95 -10.00
C SER A 309 -16.31 -4.08 -9.51
N TYR A 310 -15.81 -5.30 -9.51
CA TYR A 310 -14.43 -5.65 -9.19
C TYR A 310 -13.87 -6.59 -10.25
N PHE A 311 -12.57 -6.53 -10.46
CA PHE A 311 -11.83 -7.33 -11.45
C PHE A 311 -12.54 -7.42 -12.80
N GLY A 312 -12.86 -6.27 -13.40
CA GLY A 312 -13.67 -6.12 -14.60
C GLY A 312 -15.17 -6.04 -14.30
N GLU A 313 -15.97 -6.86 -14.96
CA GLU A 313 -17.43 -6.78 -14.94
C GLU A 313 -18.11 -7.57 -13.80
N HIS A 314 -17.38 -8.06 -12.80
CA HIS A 314 -17.96 -8.76 -11.65
C HIS A 314 -18.72 -7.78 -10.76
N VAL A 315 -20.04 -7.78 -10.87
CA VAL A 315 -20.92 -6.79 -10.20
C VAL A 315 -20.81 -6.89 -8.68
N ASP A 316 -20.60 -5.75 -8.00
CA ASP A 316 -20.81 -5.64 -6.57
C ASP A 316 -22.28 -5.31 -6.27
N THR A 317 -23.04 -6.29 -5.85
CA THR A 317 -24.48 -6.17 -5.60
C THR A 317 -24.84 -5.35 -4.35
N ARG A 318 -23.85 -4.88 -3.59
CA ARG A 318 -24.07 -4.06 -2.38
C ARG A 318 -24.09 -2.56 -2.66
N VAL A 319 -23.73 -2.15 -3.89
CA VAL A 319 -23.62 -0.72 -4.24
C VAL A 319 -24.92 -0.24 -4.87
N GLU A 320 -25.50 0.78 -4.24
CA GLU A 320 -26.74 1.40 -4.69
C GLU A 320 -26.56 2.91 -4.97
N PRO A 321 -27.20 3.44 -6.03
CA PRO A 321 -27.90 2.71 -7.08
C PRO A 321 -26.93 1.96 -8.02
N PRO A 322 -27.33 0.84 -8.62
CA PRO A 322 -26.49 0.09 -9.55
C PRO A 322 -26.22 0.90 -10.82
N ARG A 323 -25.03 0.74 -11.39
CA ARG A 323 -24.59 1.43 -12.62
C ARG A 323 -24.14 0.43 -13.68
N PRO A 324 -25.05 -0.34 -14.28
CA PRO A 324 -24.70 -1.32 -15.32
C PRO A 324 -24.00 -0.69 -16.53
N ASP A 325 -24.26 0.58 -16.80
CA ASP A 325 -23.59 1.36 -17.84
C ASP A 325 -22.09 1.57 -17.57
N LEU A 326 -21.69 1.66 -16.29
CA LEU A 326 -20.29 1.72 -15.88
C LEU A 326 -19.66 0.34 -15.80
N VAL A 327 -20.40 -0.67 -15.30
CA VAL A 327 -19.91 -2.04 -15.23
C VAL A 327 -19.48 -2.55 -16.61
N GLN A 328 -20.28 -2.30 -17.65
CA GLN A 328 -19.95 -2.68 -19.04
C GLN A 328 -18.70 -1.98 -19.61
N LYS A 329 -18.25 -0.91 -18.98
CA LYS A 329 -17.03 -0.18 -19.37
C LYS A 329 -15.83 -0.53 -18.49
N ALA A 330 -16.04 -1.36 -17.44
CA ALA A 330 -15.00 -1.66 -16.49
C ALA A 330 -13.89 -2.50 -17.14
N MET A 331 -12.68 -1.99 -17.12
CA MET A 331 -11.51 -2.72 -17.60
C MET A 331 -11.09 -3.75 -16.55
N ALA A 332 -10.84 -4.97 -16.99
CA ALA A 332 -10.20 -5.97 -16.15
C ALA A 332 -8.74 -5.58 -15.88
N PRO A 333 -8.23 -5.72 -14.66
CA PRO A 333 -6.83 -5.52 -14.35
C PRO A 333 -5.90 -6.49 -15.08
N ASP A 334 -4.66 -6.07 -15.34
CA ASP A 334 -3.68 -6.90 -16.05
C ASP A 334 -3.20 -8.10 -15.22
N TYR A 335 -3.12 -7.98 -13.87
CA TYR A 335 -2.55 -9.04 -13.05
C TYR A 335 -3.00 -8.94 -11.58
N ALA A 336 -3.59 -10.01 -11.06
CA ALA A 336 -3.98 -10.15 -9.66
C ALA A 336 -2.77 -10.42 -8.76
N LEU A 337 -2.74 -9.82 -7.58
CA LEU A 337 -1.66 -9.87 -6.60
C LEU A 337 -2.03 -10.62 -5.31
N GLY A 338 -3.10 -11.42 -5.35
CA GLY A 338 -3.61 -12.16 -4.21
C GLY A 338 -4.63 -11.38 -3.39
N ALA A 339 -5.53 -12.10 -2.74
CA ALA A 339 -6.60 -11.49 -1.94
C ALA A 339 -6.04 -10.86 -0.64
N HIS A 340 -6.45 -9.62 -0.39
CA HIS A 340 -6.16 -8.86 0.84
C HIS A 340 -4.66 -8.68 1.17
N THR A 341 -3.78 -8.66 0.16
CA THR A 341 -2.34 -8.55 0.39
C THR A 341 -1.88 -7.15 0.75
N ALA A 342 -2.74 -6.15 0.55
CA ALA A 342 -2.50 -4.73 0.80
C ALA A 342 -1.25 -4.22 0.08
N CYS A 343 -1.28 -4.23 -1.26
CA CYS A 343 -0.18 -3.75 -2.11
C CYS A 343 -0.07 -2.23 -2.04
N LEU A 344 1.04 -1.70 -1.49
CA LEU A 344 1.25 -0.27 -1.25
C LEU A 344 2.44 0.34 -1.99
N GLY A 345 3.22 -0.44 -2.71
CA GLY A 345 4.35 0.04 -3.50
C GLY A 345 4.57 -0.83 -4.73
N LEU A 346 4.96 -0.21 -5.84
CA LEU A 346 5.36 -0.86 -7.07
C LEU A 346 6.55 -0.10 -7.67
N THR A 347 7.56 -0.83 -8.14
CA THR A 347 8.65 -0.29 -8.94
C THR A 347 9.11 -1.31 -9.96
N PHE A 348 9.42 -0.86 -11.18
CA PHE A 348 10.02 -1.73 -12.20
C PHE A 348 11.52 -1.88 -11.97
N ASN A 349 12.04 -3.07 -12.25
CA ASN A 349 13.47 -3.30 -12.26
C ASN A 349 14.09 -2.73 -13.54
N THR A 350 14.55 -1.51 -13.45
CA THR A 350 15.29 -0.80 -14.53
C THR A 350 16.81 -0.87 -14.37
N GLY A 351 17.27 -1.46 -13.25
CA GLY A 351 18.68 -1.64 -12.93
C GLY A 351 19.29 -2.86 -13.61
N LYS A 352 20.63 -2.95 -13.57
CA LYS A 352 21.41 -4.08 -14.08
C LYS A 352 22.01 -4.94 -12.97
N LEU A 353 21.70 -4.65 -11.72
CA LEU A 353 22.27 -5.37 -10.58
C LEU A 353 21.68 -6.78 -10.43
N PHE A 354 20.37 -6.91 -10.57
CA PHE A 354 19.69 -8.19 -10.51
C PHE A 354 19.91 -9.03 -11.76
N PRO A 355 19.71 -10.37 -11.69
CA PRO A 355 19.82 -11.24 -12.86
C PRO A 355 19.00 -10.76 -14.07
N ALA A 356 19.48 -11.07 -15.28
CA ALA A 356 18.86 -10.57 -16.52
C ALA A 356 17.39 -10.99 -16.68
N GLU A 357 17.01 -12.15 -16.15
CA GLU A 357 15.62 -12.65 -16.14
C GLU A 357 14.65 -11.79 -15.27
N MET A 358 15.20 -10.92 -14.43
CA MET A 358 14.44 -9.96 -13.65
C MET A 358 14.37 -8.56 -14.30
N GLU A 359 15.03 -8.35 -15.44
CA GLU A 359 15.01 -7.06 -16.12
C GLU A 359 13.59 -6.70 -16.59
N GLY A 360 13.15 -5.47 -16.32
CA GLY A 360 11.83 -4.98 -16.72
C GLY A 360 10.64 -5.56 -15.94
N GLY A 361 10.85 -6.49 -15.02
CA GLY A 361 9.80 -6.97 -14.11
C GLY A 361 9.52 -5.99 -12.98
N ALA A 362 8.49 -6.25 -12.20
CA ALA A 362 8.01 -5.36 -11.14
C ALA A 362 8.22 -5.95 -9.75
N PHE A 363 8.78 -5.14 -8.83
CA PHE A 363 8.77 -5.42 -7.39
C PHE A 363 7.54 -4.78 -6.75
N ILE A 364 6.87 -5.51 -5.86
CA ILE A 364 5.66 -5.07 -5.15
C ILE A 364 5.82 -5.30 -3.65
N GLY A 365 5.60 -4.22 -2.86
CA GLY A 365 5.50 -4.31 -1.41
C GLY A 365 4.06 -4.67 -0.99
N GLN A 366 3.89 -5.81 -0.32
CA GLN A 366 2.63 -6.30 0.21
C GLN A 366 2.60 -6.10 1.73
N HIS A 367 1.86 -5.09 2.18
CA HIS A 367 1.80 -4.67 3.59
C HIS A 367 1.17 -5.72 4.51
N GLY A 368 0.30 -6.55 3.96
CA GLY A 368 -0.33 -7.66 4.66
C GLY A 368 -1.76 -7.38 5.13
N SER A 369 -2.53 -8.46 5.16
CA SER A 369 -3.95 -8.45 5.47
C SER A 369 -4.25 -8.08 6.92
N TRP A 370 -5.47 -7.58 7.16
CA TRP A 370 -6.05 -7.40 8.48
C TRP A 370 -7.36 -8.20 8.65
N ASN A 371 -7.88 -8.73 7.55
CA ASN A 371 -9.21 -9.33 7.43
C ASN A 371 -9.21 -10.67 6.67
N ARG A 372 -8.09 -11.38 6.69
CA ARG A 372 -7.93 -12.71 6.06
C ARG A 372 -7.31 -13.71 7.03
N LYS A 373 -7.79 -14.93 7.02
CA LYS A 373 -7.25 -16.05 7.82
C LYS A 373 -7.07 -17.29 6.94
N PRO A 374 -5.83 -17.85 6.82
CA PRO A 374 -4.58 -17.31 7.36
C PRO A 374 -4.20 -15.97 6.72
N PRO A 375 -3.34 -15.14 7.37
CA PRO A 375 -2.90 -13.86 6.83
C PRO A 375 -2.24 -13.99 5.47
N SER A 376 -2.42 -12.99 4.60
CA SER A 376 -1.78 -12.88 3.28
C SER A 376 -0.92 -11.62 3.17
N GLY A 377 -0.02 -11.57 2.19
CA GLY A 377 0.95 -10.46 2.06
C GLY A 377 2.09 -10.59 3.07
N TYR A 378 2.46 -9.50 3.75
CA TYR A 378 3.61 -9.43 4.67
C TYR A 378 4.90 -9.86 4.01
N LYS A 379 5.12 -9.42 2.78
CA LYS A 379 6.29 -9.79 1.96
C LYS A 379 6.53 -8.80 0.84
N VAL A 380 7.67 -8.93 0.19
CA VAL A 380 7.94 -8.30 -1.09
C VAL A 380 7.99 -9.39 -2.14
N ILE A 381 7.29 -9.17 -3.24
CA ILE A 381 7.27 -10.08 -4.38
C ILE A 381 7.85 -9.42 -5.62
N PHE A 382 8.27 -10.24 -6.56
CA PHE A 382 8.66 -9.87 -7.91
C PHE A 382 7.73 -10.54 -8.90
N VAL A 383 7.17 -9.77 -9.84
CA VAL A 383 6.40 -10.30 -10.97
C VAL A 383 7.24 -10.16 -12.23
N PRO A 384 7.57 -11.29 -12.91
CA PRO A 384 8.33 -11.24 -14.15
C PRO A 384 7.50 -10.63 -15.28
N PHE A 385 8.17 -9.90 -16.16
CA PHE A 385 7.57 -9.32 -17.37
C PHE A 385 8.29 -9.83 -18.61
N LYS A 386 7.53 -9.97 -19.67
CA LYS A 386 8.03 -10.24 -21.02
C LYS A 386 7.28 -9.35 -22.01
N ASP A 387 8.01 -8.69 -22.90
CA ASP A 387 7.43 -7.78 -23.88
C ASP A 387 6.50 -6.72 -23.27
N GLY A 388 6.85 -6.23 -22.08
CA GLY A 388 6.12 -5.20 -21.34
C GLY A 388 4.86 -5.68 -20.63
N LYS A 389 4.63 -7.01 -20.52
CA LYS A 389 3.46 -7.60 -19.84
C LYS A 389 3.88 -8.60 -18.77
N PRO A 390 3.09 -8.78 -17.70
CA PRO A 390 3.33 -9.83 -16.73
C PRO A 390 3.36 -11.20 -17.41
N SER A 391 4.36 -12.04 -17.08
CA SER A 391 4.65 -13.26 -17.87
C SER A 391 4.76 -14.54 -17.06
N GLY A 392 4.51 -14.51 -15.77
CA GLY A 392 4.62 -15.71 -14.94
C GLY A 392 4.07 -15.53 -13.53
N PRO A 393 4.20 -16.54 -12.68
CA PRO A 393 3.81 -16.44 -11.28
C PRO A 393 4.72 -15.47 -10.53
N PRO A 394 4.23 -14.85 -9.44
CA PRO A 394 5.05 -14.00 -8.61
C PRO A 394 6.10 -14.84 -7.87
N GLN A 395 7.26 -14.23 -7.62
CA GLN A 395 8.37 -14.81 -6.88
C GLN A 395 8.55 -14.04 -5.57
N ASP A 396 8.73 -14.74 -4.46
CA ASP A 396 9.04 -14.09 -3.20
C ASP A 396 10.46 -13.49 -3.26
N VAL A 397 10.61 -12.25 -2.78
CA VAL A 397 11.88 -11.51 -2.68
C VAL A 397 12.31 -11.36 -1.23
N LEU A 398 11.41 -10.88 -0.39
CA LEU A 398 11.58 -10.83 1.07
C LEU A 398 10.36 -11.42 1.75
N THR A 399 10.60 -12.29 2.74
CA THR A 399 9.60 -12.92 3.60
C THR A 399 9.99 -12.78 5.07
N GLY A 400 9.24 -13.43 5.99
CA GLY A 400 9.57 -13.44 7.42
C GLY A 400 9.11 -12.17 8.16
N PHE A 401 8.25 -11.33 7.56
CA PHE A 401 7.67 -10.18 8.25
C PHE A 401 6.62 -10.56 9.31
N LEU A 402 6.11 -11.79 9.26
CA LEU A 402 5.39 -12.43 10.37
C LEU A 402 6.31 -13.45 11.03
N ASN A 403 6.33 -13.46 12.37
CA ASN A 403 7.01 -14.52 13.12
C ASN A 403 6.13 -15.78 13.22
N ASP A 404 6.67 -16.86 13.79
CA ASP A 404 5.97 -18.15 13.93
C ASP A 404 4.68 -18.08 14.78
N LYS A 405 4.46 -16.97 15.49
CA LYS A 405 3.24 -16.72 16.28
C LYS A 405 2.23 -15.84 15.53
N GLY A 406 2.47 -15.55 14.24
CA GLY A 406 1.62 -14.66 13.44
C GLY A 406 1.70 -13.19 13.87
N GLN A 407 2.75 -12.76 14.56
CA GLN A 407 2.94 -11.38 14.97
C GLN A 407 3.79 -10.63 13.93
N ALA A 408 3.45 -9.40 13.61
CA ALA A 408 4.16 -8.59 12.64
C ALA A 408 5.48 -8.06 13.22
N GLN A 409 6.60 -8.48 12.66
CA GLN A 409 7.92 -7.91 12.92
C GLN A 409 8.13 -6.63 12.11
N GLY A 410 7.57 -6.59 10.90
CA GLY A 410 7.55 -5.47 9.98
C GLY A 410 6.41 -5.58 8.99
N ARG A 411 6.24 -4.53 8.16
CA ARG A 411 5.27 -4.49 7.06
C ARG A 411 5.84 -3.71 5.87
N PRO A 412 6.10 -4.35 4.73
CA PRO A 412 6.60 -3.68 3.53
C PRO A 412 5.59 -2.68 2.96
N VAL A 413 6.06 -1.50 2.56
CA VAL A 413 5.24 -0.45 1.94
C VAL A 413 5.85 -0.05 0.59
N GLY A 414 6.55 1.08 0.54
CA GLY A 414 7.21 1.58 -0.65
C GLY A 414 8.42 0.75 -1.03
N VAL A 415 8.57 0.54 -2.32
CA VAL A 415 9.72 -0.14 -2.93
C VAL A 415 10.33 0.75 -4.00
N ARG A 416 11.67 0.83 -4.07
CA ARG A 416 12.38 1.64 -5.04
C ARG A 416 13.77 1.08 -5.30
N LEU A 417 14.31 1.28 -6.49
CA LEU A 417 15.73 0.98 -6.73
C LEU A 417 16.59 2.14 -6.22
N ASP A 418 17.73 1.81 -5.60
CA ASP A 418 18.79 2.78 -5.34
C ASP A 418 19.60 3.08 -6.64
N LYS A 419 20.54 4.00 -6.57
CA LYS A 419 21.38 4.39 -7.71
C LYS A 419 22.23 3.23 -8.25
N GLN A 420 22.54 2.24 -7.41
CA GLN A 420 23.31 1.05 -7.80
C GLN A 420 22.42 -0.04 -8.39
N GLY A 421 21.09 0.10 -8.30
CA GLY A 421 20.11 -0.88 -8.77
C GLY A 421 19.69 -1.89 -7.70
N ALA A 422 20.10 -1.73 -6.44
CA ALA A 422 19.59 -2.54 -5.33
C ALA A 422 18.17 -2.11 -4.96
N LEU A 423 17.36 -3.03 -4.45
CA LEU A 423 16.00 -2.75 -4.04
C LEU A 423 15.97 -2.23 -2.61
N LEU A 424 15.45 -1.02 -2.44
CA LEU A 424 15.10 -0.44 -1.13
C LEU A 424 13.64 -0.74 -0.81
N VAL A 425 13.38 -1.12 0.43
CA VAL A 425 12.04 -1.46 0.93
C VAL A 425 11.76 -0.71 2.23
N ALA A 426 10.75 0.15 2.23
CA ALA A 426 10.27 0.79 3.45
C ALA A 426 9.46 -0.21 4.28
N ASP A 427 9.80 -0.32 5.55
CA ASP A 427 9.13 -1.14 6.57
C ASP A 427 8.59 -0.21 7.65
N ASP A 428 7.31 0.14 7.58
CA ASP A 428 6.72 1.17 8.43
C ASP A 428 6.60 0.74 9.89
N VAL A 429 6.32 -0.53 10.15
CA VAL A 429 6.22 -1.10 11.49
C VAL A 429 7.58 -1.45 12.07
N GLY A 430 8.49 -1.92 11.23
CA GLY A 430 9.88 -2.21 11.58
C GLY A 430 10.73 -0.96 11.72
N ASN A 431 10.25 0.22 11.31
CA ASN A 431 10.98 1.50 11.35
C ASN A 431 12.33 1.46 10.60
N THR A 432 12.37 0.72 9.50
CA THR A 432 13.62 0.38 8.78
C THR A 432 13.45 0.57 7.29
N ILE A 433 14.53 0.97 6.62
CA ILE A 433 14.68 0.76 5.17
C ILE A 433 15.58 -0.43 4.98
N TRP A 434 15.06 -1.48 4.37
CA TRP A 434 15.81 -2.67 3.97
C TRP A 434 16.41 -2.47 2.59
N ARG A 435 17.62 -3.02 2.37
CA ARG A 435 18.30 -3.03 1.08
C ARG A 435 18.55 -4.47 0.63
N VAL A 436 18.08 -4.81 -0.58
CA VAL A 436 18.18 -6.15 -1.16
C VAL A 436 19.12 -6.10 -2.36
N THR A 437 20.08 -7.01 -2.38
CA THR A 437 21.02 -7.19 -3.48
C THR A 437 21.11 -8.66 -3.88
N PRO A 438 21.56 -9.00 -5.09
CA PRO A 438 22.01 -10.36 -5.38
C PRO A 438 23.11 -10.78 -4.40
N ALA A 439 23.09 -12.04 -3.99
CA ALA A 439 24.18 -12.62 -3.23
C ALA A 439 25.48 -12.58 -4.07
N ALA A 440 26.60 -12.28 -3.43
CA ALA A 440 27.90 -12.36 -4.09
C ALA A 440 28.05 -13.75 -4.70
N ARG A 441 28.39 -13.84 -6.00
CA ARG A 441 28.73 -15.13 -6.61
C ARG A 441 29.92 -15.68 -5.86
N SER A 442 29.76 -16.82 -5.19
CA SER A 442 30.91 -17.56 -4.69
C SER A 442 31.81 -17.83 -5.89
N ALA A 443 33.04 -17.27 -5.89
CA ALA A 443 34.01 -17.63 -6.88
C ALA A 443 34.19 -19.16 -6.78
N SER A 444 33.65 -19.90 -7.76
CA SER A 444 33.94 -21.32 -7.89
C SER A 444 35.43 -21.45 -8.07
N ARG A 445 36.09 -21.96 -7.05
CA ARG A 445 37.49 -22.36 -7.12
C ARG A 445 37.64 -23.60 -8.01
#